data_ea6e73df755210125526cd3133295423
#
_entry.id   ea6e73df755210125526cd3133295423
#
_cell.length_a   1.000
_cell.length_b   1.000
_cell.length_c   1.000
_cell.angle_alpha   90.00
_cell.angle_beta   90.00
_cell.angle_gamma   90.00
#
_symmetry.space_group_name_H-M   'P 1'
#
loop_
_entity.id
_entity.type
_entity.pdbx_description
1 polymer ?
#
loop_
_entity_poly.entity_id
_entity_poly.type
_entity_poly.pdbx_seq_one_letter_code
_entity_poly.pdbx_strand_id
1 'polypeptide(L)'
;ADQGYVTSVKNQEPYGMCWAFGMASLLETSFLTQDLGTYDLSEEHLAYFFANRKNDPLGNTYGDVNKHMGIDDKGNADYHEGGNDLLASMFLSTWSGMTTEGDVPLATDSTHTQKTGVTPAASKAYNAAAYLKNAYFSDYSVNAMKKLLVANNSVTVMYNAQNAYYNASTAAYSYPTSTKNVNHVVTVVGWDDNYSAKNFRASSKVKGDGAWIVKNSWGTGWGKSGYFYMSYEDKSVSELVAATAVNTPKYSNNYFYDGTSGLGSIRMYAGEQLSTVF
;
A
#
# COMPACT_ATOMS: atom_id res chain seq x y z
N ALA A 1 10.20 15.13 -3.46
CA ALA A 1 11.13 14.91 -2.34
C ALA A 1 11.63 16.24 -1.77
N ASP A 2 11.97 17.18 -2.63
CA ASP A 2 12.54 18.48 -2.20
C ASP A 2 11.54 19.41 -1.49
N GLN A 3 10.27 19.08 -1.48
CA GLN A 3 9.22 19.90 -0.85
C GLN A 3 8.85 19.44 0.57
N GLY A 4 9.50 18.43 1.11
CA GLY A 4 9.27 17.94 2.47
C GLY A 4 7.99 17.15 2.70
N TYR A 5 7.30 16.73 1.64
CA TYR A 5 6.04 15.99 1.73
C TYR A 5 6.20 14.46 1.75
N VAL A 6 7.42 13.96 1.89
CA VAL A 6 7.69 12.52 1.91
C VAL A 6 8.22 12.12 3.28
N THR A 7 7.57 11.16 3.92
CA THR A 7 8.01 10.59 5.19
C THR A 7 9.23 9.69 5.03
N SER A 8 9.84 9.25 6.13
CA SER A 8 11.02 8.38 6.13
C SER A 8 10.81 7.09 5.33
N VAL A 9 11.91 6.55 4.80
CA VAL A 9 11.93 5.22 4.20
C VAL A 9 11.90 4.19 5.31
N LYS A 10 10.97 3.25 5.21
CA LYS A 10 10.78 2.14 6.13
C LYS A 10 11.31 0.82 5.55
N ASN A 11 11.33 -0.25 6.34
CA ASN A 11 11.78 -1.57 5.92
C ASN A 11 10.73 -2.63 6.24
N GLN A 12 10.16 -3.25 5.20
CA GLN A 12 9.17 -4.31 5.34
C GLN A 12 9.77 -5.69 5.58
N GLU A 13 11.09 -5.87 5.32
CA GLU A 13 11.71 -7.19 5.42
C GLU A 13 11.58 -7.78 6.84
N PRO A 14 11.23 -9.06 6.93
CA PRO A 14 11.15 -10.08 5.85
C PRO A 14 9.74 -10.31 5.26
N TYR A 15 8.81 -9.40 5.42
CA TYR A 15 7.38 -9.62 5.18
C TYR A 15 6.90 -9.27 3.76
N GLY A 16 5.80 -9.91 3.34
CA GLY A 16 5.05 -9.57 2.12
C GLY A 16 4.06 -8.42 2.31
N MET A 17 4.46 -7.35 2.99
CA MET A 17 3.59 -6.25 3.43
C MET A 17 3.69 -4.99 2.57
N CYS A 18 4.28 -5.05 1.38
CA CYS A 18 4.49 -3.87 0.52
C CYS A 18 3.22 -3.03 0.30
N TRP A 19 2.06 -3.67 0.23
CA TRP A 19 0.75 -3.02 0.09
C TRP A 19 0.38 -2.17 1.33
N ALA A 20 0.68 -2.63 2.53
CA ALA A 20 0.46 -1.88 3.78
C ALA A 20 1.44 -0.69 3.88
N PHE A 21 2.71 -0.89 3.50
CA PHE A 21 3.71 0.17 3.43
C PHE A 21 3.36 1.23 2.38
N GLY A 22 2.84 0.82 1.23
CA GLY A 22 2.33 1.73 0.20
C GLY A 22 1.18 2.58 0.74
N MET A 23 0.17 1.96 1.34
CA MET A 23 -0.98 2.68 1.89
C MET A 23 -0.56 3.62 3.04
N ALA A 24 0.28 3.18 3.98
CA ALA A 24 0.81 4.03 5.03
C ALA A 24 1.50 5.27 4.43
N SER A 25 2.35 5.07 3.42
CA SER A 25 3.04 6.16 2.73
C SER A 25 2.09 7.17 2.08
N LEU A 26 0.97 6.73 1.48
CA LEU A 26 -0.05 7.63 0.94
C LEU A 26 -0.71 8.47 2.03
N LEU A 27 -1.15 7.84 3.12
CA LEU A 27 -1.85 8.53 4.22
C LEU A 27 -0.91 9.49 4.96
N GLU A 28 0.32 9.08 5.24
CA GLU A 28 1.36 9.93 5.85
C GLU A 28 1.67 11.16 4.99
N THR A 29 1.84 10.97 3.67
CA THR A 29 2.03 12.09 2.72
C THR A 29 0.83 13.02 2.74
N SER A 30 -0.39 12.47 2.80
CA SER A 30 -1.61 13.27 2.88
C SER A 30 -1.67 14.15 4.12
N PHE A 31 -1.21 13.68 5.28
CA PHE A 31 -1.11 14.52 6.49
C PHE A 31 -0.09 15.64 6.34
N LEU A 32 1.09 15.35 5.80
CA LEU A 32 2.11 16.37 5.56
C LEU A 32 1.62 17.48 4.62
N THR A 33 0.92 17.10 3.55
CA THR A 33 0.43 18.07 2.56
C THR A 33 -0.75 18.91 3.03
N GLN A 34 -1.43 18.46 4.09
CA GLN A 34 -2.52 19.20 4.75
C GLN A 34 -2.06 19.97 5.98
N ASP A 35 -0.75 20.00 6.28
CA ASP A 35 -0.17 20.61 7.50
C ASP A 35 -0.77 20.04 8.80
N LEU A 36 -1.17 18.75 8.78
CA LEU A 36 -1.74 18.06 9.93
C LEU A 36 -0.69 17.36 10.80
N GLY A 37 0.59 17.52 10.47
CA GLY A 37 1.73 16.95 11.19
C GLY A 37 2.35 15.75 10.50
N THR A 38 3.42 15.24 11.12
CA THR A 38 4.14 14.04 10.66
C THR A 38 3.62 12.83 11.42
N TYR A 39 3.14 11.85 10.68
CA TYR A 39 2.68 10.58 11.23
C TYR A 39 3.64 9.47 10.81
N ASP A 40 3.81 8.51 11.70
CA ASP A 40 4.45 7.22 11.47
C ASP A 40 3.38 6.15 11.72
N LEU A 41 2.72 5.69 10.65
CA LEU A 41 1.59 4.78 10.71
C LEU A 41 2.07 3.33 10.72
N SER A 42 1.34 2.49 11.46
CA SER A 42 1.66 1.08 11.64
C SER A 42 1.16 0.24 10.46
N GLU A 43 2.09 -0.32 9.71
CA GLU A 43 1.80 -1.32 8.68
C GLU A 43 1.34 -2.65 9.29
N GLU A 44 1.87 -3.02 10.46
CA GLU A 44 1.43 -4.18 11.24
C GLU A 44 -0.05 -4.09 11.59
N HIS A 45 -0.51 -2.91 12.03
CA HIS A 45 -1.92 -2.70 12.36
C HIS A 45 -2.82 -2.97 11.16
N LEU A 46 -2.50 -2.40 10.00
CA LEU A 46 -3.28 -2.61 8.78
C LEU A 46 -3.27 -4.09 8.38
N ALA A 47 -2.09 -4.70 8.27
CA ALA A 47 -1.94 -6.06 7.79
C ALA A 47 -2.59 -7.09 8.72
N TYR A 48 -2.45 -6.92 10.04
CA TYR A 48 -3.01 -7.85 11.00
C TYR A 48 -4.54 -7.71 11.11
N PHE A 49 -5.04 -6.50 11.33
CA PHE A 49 -6.48 -6.29 11.58
C PHE A 49 -7.33 -6.32 10.31
N PHE A 50 -6.73 -6.25 9.14
CA PHE A 50 -7.40 -6.61 7.89
C PHE A 50 -8.07 -8.00 7.99
N ALA A 51 -7.42 -8.94 8.65
CA ALA A 51 -7.87 -10.34 8.76
C ALA A 51 -8.35 -10.74 10.17
N ASN A 52 -8.02 -10.01 11.21
CA ASN A 52 -8.09 -10.50 12.60
C ASN A 52 -8.87 -9.60 13.56
N ARG A 53 -9.94 -8.97 13.14
CA ARG A 53 -10.80 -8.22 14.05
C ARG A 53 -11.70 -9.16 14.85
N LYS A 54 -11.49 -9.22 16.17
CA LYS A 54 -12.29 -10.07 17.08
C LYS A 54 -13.42 -9.32 17.78
N ASN A 55 -13.31 -8.01 17.88
CA ASN A 55 -14.31 -7.13 18.49
C ASN A 55 -14.94 -6.27 17.40
N ASP A 56 -16.20 -5.90 17.59
CA ASP A 56 -16.93 -5.06 16.66
C ASP A 56 -17.56 -3.85 17.37
N PRO A 57 -16.74 -2.87 17.82
CA PRO A 57 -17.25 -1.67 18.49
C PRO A 57 -17.99 -0.74 17.55
N LEU A 58 -17.82 -0.89 16.23
CA LEU A 58 -18.54 -0.10 15.22
C LEU A 58 -19.92 -0.68 14.90
N GLY A 59 -20.18 -1.93 15.29
CA GLY A 59 -21.38 -2.67 14.95
C GLY A 59 -21.39 -3.16 13.49
N ASN A 60 -21.84 -4.38 13.29
CA ASN A 60 -22.01 -4.98 11.95
C ASN A 60 -20.75 -5.11 11.06
N THR A 61 -19.56 -4.98 11.63
CA THR A 61 -18.29 -5.24 10.93
C THR A 61 -17.80 -6.68 11.12
N TYR A 62 -18.48 -7.44 11.98
CA TYR A 62 -18.16 -8.84 12.22
C TYR A 62 -18.50 -9.68 10.97
N GLY A 63 -17.50 -10.29 10.41
CA GLY A 63 -17.65 -11.03 9.14
C GLY A 63 -16.96 -10.37 7.95
N ASP A 64 -16.68 -9.05 8.01
CA ASP A 64 -15.92 -8.33 7.00
C ASP A 64 -14.41 -8.58 7.12
N VAL A 65 -14.04 -9.69 7.71
CA VAL A 65 -12.65 -10.06 7.98
C VAL A 65 -12.22 -11.14 7.01
N ASN A 66 -11.14 -10.94 6.33
CA ASN A 66 -10.53 -11.99 5.52
C ASN A 66 -9.77 -12.95 6.43
N LYS A 67 -10.37 -14.07 6.77
CA LYS A 67 -9.79 -15.08 7.67
C LYS A 67 -8.61 -15.87 7.08
N HIS A 68 -8.25 -15.62 5.83
CA HIS A 68 -7.20 -16.34 5.11
C HIS A 68 -5.95 -15.50 4.85
N MET A 69 -5.94 -14.23 5.26
CA MET A 69 -4.79 -13.34 5.10
C MET A 69 -4.29 -12.86 6.46
N GLY A 70 -2.98 -12.66 6.59
CA GLY A 70 -2.37 -12.15 7.81
C GLY A 70 -2.27 -13.13 8.97
N ILE A 71 -2.73 -14.38 8.83
CA ILE A 71 -2.58 -15.46 9.81
C ILE A 71 -2.26 -16.80 9.15
N ASP A 72 -1.43 -17.61 9.82
CA ASP A 72 -1.18 -18.99 9.43
C ASP A 72 -2.31 -19.94 9.88
N ASP A 73 -2.25 -21.21 9.46
CA ASP A 73 -3.22 -22.24 9.82
C ASP A 73 -3.33 -22.50 11.35
N LYS A 74 -2.38 -21.99 12.14
CA LYS A 74 -2.35 -22.08 13.59
C LYS A 74 -2.90 -20.83 14.29
N GLY A 75 -3.26 -19.80 13.51
CA GLY A 75 -3.76 -18.53 14.03
C GLY A 75 -2.68 -17.55 14.47
N ASN A 76 -1.40 -17.77 14.09
CA ASN A 76 -0.34 -16.81 14.33
C ASN A 76 -0.31 -15.77 13.20
N ALA A 77 0.22 -14.57 13.48
CA ALA A 77 0.41 -13.55 12.45
C ALA A 77 1.34 -14.09 11.34
N ASP A 78 0.86 -14.00 10.11
CA ASP A 78 1.59 -14.35 8.90
C ASP A 78 1.34 -13.30 7.82
N TYR A 79 2.40 -12.63 7.39
CA TYR A 79 2.34 -11.53 6.45
C TYR A 79 3.00 -11.87 5.10
N HIS A 80 3.12 -13.15 4.76
CA HIS A 80 3.76 -13.60 3.51
C HIS A 80 2.81 -13.66 2.31
N GLU A 81 1.51 -13.66 2.53
CA GLU A 81 0.53 -13.81 1.44
C GLU A 81 0.34 -12.56 0.58
N GLY A 82 0.91 -11.43 1.00
CA GLY A 82 0.77 -10.17 0.27
C GLY A 82 -0.61 -9.51 0.44
N GLY A 83 -0.93 -8.61 -0.48
CA GLY A 83 -2.17 -7.83 -0.54
C GLY A 83 -2.09 -6.82 -1.68
N ASN A 84 -3.02 -5.87 -1.70
CA ASN A 84 -3.01 -4.79 -2.70
C ASN A 84 -3.72 -3.53 -2.18
N ASP A 85 -3.59 -2.43 -2.92
CA ASP A 85 -4.17 -1.14 -2.55
C ASP A 85 -5.70 -1.14 -2.53
N LEU A 86 -6.35 -1.96 -3.39
CA LEU A 86 -7.81 -2.10 -3.39
C LEU A 86 -8.29 -2.70 -2.06
N LEU A 87 -7.69 -3.79 -1.62
CA LEU A 87 -8.02 -4.44 -0.35
C LEU A 87 -7.79 -3.50 0.83
N ALA A 88 -6.65 -2.80 0.86
CA ALA A 88 -6.36 -1.80 1.88
C ALA A 88 -7.42 -0.69 1.90
N SER A 89 -7.79 -0.16 0.73
CA SER A 89 -8.80 0.90 0.62
C SER A 89 -10.18 0.44 1.07
N MET A 90 -10.60 -0.77 0.70
CA MET A 90 -11.87 -1.34 1.13
C MET A 90 -11.92 -1.52 2.65
N PHE A 91 -10.86 -2.08 3.24
CA PHE A 91 -10.77 -2.21 4.69
C PHE A 91 -10.81 -0.84 5.40
N LEU A 92 -10.03 0.12 4.94
CA LEU A 92 -9.98 1.45 5.56
C LEU A 92 -11.27 2.25 5.35
N SER A 93 -12.06 1.94 4.30
CA SER A 93 -13.38 2.55 4.10
C SER A 93 -14.39 2.17 5.19
N THR A 94 -14.16 1.11 5.93
CA THR A 94 -14.96 0.69 7.09
C THR A 94 -14.72 1.52 8.35
N TRP A 95 -13.89 2.56 8.29
CA TRP A 95 -13.41 3.36 9.44
C TRP A 95 -12.58 2.59 10.47
N SER A 96 -12.03 1.48 10.11
CA SER A 96 -11.07 0.76 10.96
C SER A 96 -9.80 1.56 11.19
N GLY A 97 -9.43 2.37 10.19
CA GLY A 97 -8.28 3.27 10.25
C GLY A 97 -6.93 2.56 10.40
N MET A 98 -5.89 3.37 10.61
CA MET A 98 -4.55 2.90 10.98
C MET A 98 -4.11 3.61 12.26
N THR A 99 -3.47 2.87 13.17
CA THR A 99 -2.83 3.45 14.35
C THR A 99 -1.38 3.88 14.04
N THR A 100 -0.68 4.43 15.03
CA THR A 100 0.75 4.77 14.91
C THR A 100 1.64 3.54 15.10
N GLU A 101 2.85 3.61 14.53
CA GLU A 101 3.91 2.61 14.74
C GLU A 101 4.26 2.45 16.23
N GLY A 102 4.19 3.54 17.01
CA GLY A 102 4.41 3.51 18.45
C GLY A 102 3.36 2.71 19.23
N ASP A 103 2.13 2.60 18.72
CA ASP A 103 1.03 1.86 19.35
C ASP A 103 1.01 0.37 18.97
N VAL A 104 1.34 0.06 17.73
CA VAL A 104 1.43 -1.31 17.19
C VAL A 104 2.67 -1.37 16.31
N PRO A 105 3.85 -1.56 16.91
CA PRO A 105 5.11 -1.58 16.18
C PRO A 105 5.22 -2.85 15.33
N LEU A 106 5.83 -2.72 14.16
CA LEU A 106 6.20 -3.85 13.33
C LEU A 106 7.18 -4.74 14.10
N ALA A 107 6.70 -5.92 14.50
CA ALA A 107 7.53 -6.88 15.20
C ALA A 107 8.49 -7.57 14.23
N THR A 108 9.75 -7.20 14.29
CA THR A 108 10.84 -7.93 13.65
C THR A 108 11.52 -8.76 14.71
N ASP A 109 11.53 -10.09 14.58
CA ASP A 109 12.44 -10.88 15.40
C ASP A 109 13.89 -10.66 14.94
N SER A 110 14.82 -10.86 15.84
CA SER A 110 16.26 -10.65 15.57
C SER A 110 16.83 -11.61 14.51
N THR A 111 16.05 -12.58 14.07
CA THR A 111 16.47 -13.62 13.11
C THR A 111 15.89 -13.42 11.73
N HIS A 112 14.95 -12.47 11.57
CA HIS A 112 14.20 -12.23 10.33
C HIS A 112 13.54 -13.50 9.75
N THR A 113 13.38 -14.53 10.56
CA THR A 113 12.79 -15.82 10.18
C THR A 113 11.34 -15.95 10.61
N GLN A 114 10.56 -15.09 10.24
CA GLN A 114 9.29 -14.72 10.75
C GLN A 114 8.16 -15.74 10.57
N LYS A 115 7.78 -16.28 11.62
CA LYS A 115 6.45 -16.91 11.77
C LYS A 115 5.72 -16.49 13.04
N THR A 116 6.31 -15.56 13.78
CA THR A 116 5.78 -15.16 15.09
C THR A 116 5.92 -13.65 15.26
N GLY A 117 5.25 -12.88 14.42
CA GLY A 117 4.97 -11.49 14.75
C GLY A 117 4.30 -11.45 16.12
N VAL A 118 4.62 -10.48 16.93
CA VAL A 118 3.86 -10.24 18.15
C VAL A 118 2.43 -9.94 17.72
N THR A 119 1.51 -10.82 18.07
CA THR A 119 0.09 -10.62 17.76
C THR A 119 -0.38 -9.33 18.40
N PRO A 120 -0.83 -8.32 17.65
CA PRO A 120 -1.35 -7.10 18.23
C PRO A 120 -2.53 -7.37 19.17
N ALA A 121 -2.61 -6.65 20.28
CA ALA A 121 -3.72 -6.79 21.20
C ALA A 121 -5.05 -6.44 20.51
N ALA A 122 -6.08 -7.28 20.66
CA ALA A 122 -7.37 -7.10 20.00
C ALA A 122 -8.03 -5.74 20.29
N SER A 123 -7.72 -5.12 21.44
CA SER A 123 -8.17 -3.76 21.79
C SER A 123 -7.63 -2.66 20.88
N LYS A 124 -6.56 -2.93 20.11
CA LYS A 124 -5.95 -1.97 19.18
C LYS A 124 -6.63 -1.92 17.82
N ALA A 125 -7.51 -2.88 17.50
CA ALA A 125 -8.12 -3.02 16.16
C ALA A 125 -8.77 -1.73 15.63
N TYR A 126 -9.32 -0.89 16.50
CA TYR A 126 -9.99 0.37 16.15
C TYR A 126 -9.35 1.60 16.81
N ASN A 127 -8.12 1.46 17.28
CA ASN A 127 -7.35 2.58 17.82
C ASN A 127 -6.69 3.33 16.67
N ALA A 128 -7.44 4.15 15.96
CA ALA A 128 -6.98 4.80 14.74
C ALA A 128 -6.46 6.21 14.98
N ALA A 129 -5.27 6.51 14.45
CA ALA A 129 -4.70 7.84 14.32
C ALA A 129 -4.98 8.46 12.94
N ALA A 130 -5.25 7.61 11.94
CA ALA A 130 -5.52 7.98 10.57
C ALA A 130 -6.74 7.24 10.02
N TYR A 131 -7.62 7.97 9.35
CA TYR A 131 -8.78 7.42 8.63
C TYR A 131 -8.66 7.75 7.15
N LEU A 132 -9.07 6.82 6.30
CA LEU A 132 -9.18 7.05 4.87
C LEU A 132 -10.30 8.07 4.60
N LYS A 133 -9.95 9.16 3.90
CA LYS A 133 -10.92 10.16 3.43
C LYS A 133 -11.40 9.87 2.03
N ASN A 134 -10.45 9.64 1.10
CA ASN A 134 -10.72 9.26 -0.28
C ASN A 134 -9.64 8.30 -0.78
N ALA A 135 -10.02 7.43 -1.70
CA ALA A 135 -9.10 6.66 -2.54
C ALA A 135 -9.46 6.90 -4.01
N TYR A 136 -8.44 7.06 -4.85
CA TYR A 136 -8.56 7.33 -6.27
C TYR A 136 -7.82 6.25 -7.04
N PHE A 137 -8.50 5.59 -7.95
CA PHE A 137 -7.96 4.54 -8.81
C PHE A 137 -7.97 5.03 -10.25
N SER A 138 -6.92 4.77 -10.99
CA SER A 138 -6.80 5.14 -12.40
C SER A 138 -5.93 4.15 -13.15
N ASP A 139 -6.23 3.93 -14.42
CA ASP A 139 -5.33 3.23 -15.31
C ASP A 139 -4.01 3.99 -15.47
N TYR A 140 -2.92 3.23 -15.66
CA TYR A 140 -1.61 3.82 -15.85
C TYR A 140 -1.50 4.57 -17.17
N SER A 141 -1.09 5.81 -17.08
CA SER A 141 -0.44 6.58 -18.15
C SER A 141 0.47 7.63 -17.52
N VAL A 142 1.50 8.08 -18.26
CA VAL A 142 2.41 9.13 -17.76
C VAL A 142 1.64 10.40 -17.36
N ASN A 143 0.64 10.77 -18.15
CA ASN A 143 -0.18 11.95 -17.87
C ASN A 143 -1.08 11.77 -16.64
N ALA A 144 -1.72 10.60 -16.46
CA ALA A 144 -2.54 10.30 -15.29
C ALA A 144 -1.69 10.31 -14.01
N MET A 145 -0.51 9.67 -14.05
CA MET A 145 0.43 9.66 -12.92
C MET A 145 0.85 11.07 -12.53
N LYS A 146 1.27 11.91 -13.48
CA LYS A 146 1.67 13.30 -13.19
C LYS A 146 0.53 14.12 -12.61
N LYS A 147 -0.72 13.94 -13.10
CA LYS A 147 -1.90 14.61 -12.56
C LYS A 147 -2.17 14.20 -11.11
N LEU A 148 -2.11 12.88 -10.82
CA LEU A 148 -2.32 12.38 -9.46
C LEU A 148 -1.21 12.83 -8.51
N LEU A 149 0.06 12.86 -8.95
CA LEU A 149 1.18 13.36 -8.16
C LEU A 149 1.06 14.85 -7.84
N VAL A 150 0.62 15.67 -8.80
CA VAL A 150 0.37 17.11 -8.55
C VAL A 150 -0.76 17.31 -7.55
N ALA A 151 -1.80 16.47 -7.59
CA ALA A 151 -2.95 16.60 -6.70
C ALA A 151 -2.72 16.02 -5.30
N ASN A 152 -1.91 14.96 -5.16
CA ASN A 152 -1.82 14.16 -3.93
C ASN A 152 -0.38 14.02 -3.39
N ASN A 153 0.64 14.43 -4.13
CA ASN A 153 2.07 14.33 -3.83
C ASN A 153 2.64 12.90 -3.72
N SER A 154 1.80 11.88 -3.69
CA SER A 154 2.21 10.48 -3.73
C SER A 154 1.16 9.62 -4.44
N VAL A 155 1.63 8.56 -5.09
CA VAL A 155 0.81 7.58 -5.82
C VAL A 155 1.44 6.22 -5.66
N THR A 156 0.70 5.20 -5.25
CA THR A 156 1.20 3.83 -5.29
C THR A 156 0.98 3.20 -6.66
N VAL A 157 1.87 2.30 -7.00
CA VAL A 157 1.79 1.43 -8.16
C VAL A 157 2.19 0.01 -7.81
N MET A 158 1.58 -0.93 -8.49
CA MET A 158 2.05 -2.32 -8.51
C MET A 158 2.90 -2.56 -9.75
N TYR A 159 3.98 -3.29 -9.61
CA TYR A 159 4.85 -3.65 -10.72
C TYR A 159 5.49 -5.02 -10.54
N ASN A 160 6.12 -5.56 -11.57
CA ASN A 160 6.84 -6.83 -11.53
C ASN A 160 8.30 -6.58 -11.16
N ALA A 161 8.63 -6.65 -9.87
CA ALA A 161 10.00 -6.47 -9.38
C ALA A 161 10.85 -7.70 -9.67
N GLN A 162 11.89 -7.54 -10.52
CA GLN A 162 12.87 -8.57 -10.85
C GLN A 162 14.29 -8.00 -10.91
N ASN A 163 15.21 -8.60 -10.15
CA ASN A 163 16.61 -8.16 -10.09
C ASN A 163 17.31 -8.11 -11.45
N ALA A 164 16.88 -8.94 -12.41
CA ALA A 164 17.45 -8.97 -13.76
C ALA A 164 17.31 -7.63 -14.51
N TYR A 165 16.35 -6.80 -14.14
CA TYR A 165 16.07 -5.51 -14.77
C TYR A 165 16.44 -4.30 -13.91
N TYR A 166 16.96 -4.53 -12.71
CA TYR A 166 17.44 -3.48 -11.81
C TYR A 166 18.92 -3.18 -12.05
N ASN A 167 19.24 -1.94 -12.30
CA ASN A 167 20.62 -1.44 -12.38
C ASN A 167 21.04 -0.84 -11.02
N ALA A 168 21.78 -1.59 -10.23
CA ALA A 168 22.19 -1.16 -8.89
C ALA A 168 23.11 0.07 -8.88
N SER A 169 23.91 0.29 -9.95
CA SER A 169 24.84 1.43 -10.01
C SER A 169 24.13 2.77 -10.19
N THR A 170 22.96 2.77 -10.83
CA THR A 170 22.15 3.98 -11.10
C THR A 170 20.83 3.96 -10.32
N ALA A 171 20.55 2.90 -9.57
CA ALA A 171 19.27 2.64 -8.91
C ALA A 171 18.09 2.76 -9.91
N ALA A 172 18.23 2.24 -11.12
CA ALA A 172 17.25 2.37 -12.19
C ALA A 172 16.59 1.03 -12.54
N TYR A 173 15.29 1.04 -12.78
CA TYR A 173 14.48 -0.14 -13.05
C TYR A 173 13.53 0.07 -14.23
N SER A 174 13.40 -0.93 -15.10
CA SER A 174 12.31 -1.01 -16.07
C SER A 174 12.08 -2.44 -16.55
N TYR A 175 10.85 -2.92 -16.49
CA TYR A 175 10.44 -4.22 -17.01
C TYR A 175 10.05 -4.11 -18.49
N PRO A 176 10.61 -4.96 -19.40
CA PRO A 176 10.54 -4.73 -20.84
C PRO A 176 9.27 -5.23 -21.53
N THR A 177 8.45 -6.02 -20.86
CA THR A 177 7.29 -6.69 -21.47
C THR A 177 6.02 -6.48 -20.66
N SER A 178 4.88 -6.37 -21.34
CA SER A 178 3.60 -6.29 -20.65
C SER A 178 3.30 -7.58 -19.89
N THR A 179 2.90 -7.44 -18.64
CA THR A 179 2.53 -8.56 -17.78
C THR A 179 1.44 -8.13 -16.81
N LYS A 180 0.60 -9.08 -16.40
CA LYS A 180 -0.33 -8.92 -15.28
C LYS A 180 0.24 -9.50 -13.98
N ASN A 181 1.41 -10.15 -14.05
CA ASN A 181 2.08 -10.71 -12.88
C ASN A 181 2.86 -9.60 -12.18
N VAL A 182 2.23 -8.91 -11.26
CA VAL A 182 2.84 -7.92 -10.38
C VAL A 182 3.09 -8.56 -9.02
N ASN A 183 4.17 -8.17 -8.36
CA ASN A 183 4.60 -8.78 -7.10
C ASN A 183 5.08 -7.78 -6.05
N HIS A 184 5.05 -6.49 -6.35
CA HIS A 184 5.50 -5.46 -5.42
C HIS A 184 4.71 -4.17 -5.57
N VAL A 185 4.37 -3.54 -4.44
CA VAL A 185 3.77 -2.21 -4.34
C VAL A 185 4.84 -1.22 -3.90
N VAL A 186 4.91 -0.07 -4.56
CA VAL A 186 5.81 1.02 -4.22
C VAL A 186 5.12 2.36 -4.34
N THR A 187 5.71 3.41 -3.75
CA THR A 187 5.15 4.76 -3.76
C THR A 187 5.95 5.68 -4.68
N VAL A 188 5.33 6.15 -5.74
CA VAL A 188 5.87 7.22 -6.60
C VAL A 188 5.68 8.55 -5.89
N VAL A 189 6.77 9.33 -5.76
CA VAL A 189 6.79 10.61 -5.03
C VAL A 189 7.26 11.79 -5.89
N GLY A 190 7.50 11.54 -7.16
CA GLY A 190 7.94 12.57 -8.10
C GLY A 190 8.39 11.98 -9.44
N TRP A 191 8.98 12.82 -10.25
CA TRP A 191 9.52 12.42 -11.56
C TRP A 191 10.68 13.31 -11.99
N ASP A 192 11.43 12.80 -12.96
CA ASP A 192 12.49 13.53 -13.68
C ASP A 192 12.35 13.24 -15.18
N ASP A 193 11.91 14.24 -15.97
CA ASP A 193 11.71 14.10 -17.41
C ASP A 193 13.04 13.95 -18.18
N ASN A 194 14.15 14.34 -17.56
CA ASN A 194 15.49 14.29 -18.16
C ASN A 194 16.33 13.10 -17.68
N TYR A 195 15.73 12.18 -16.90
CA TYR A 195 16.46 11.00 -16.43
C TYR A 195 16.84 10.12 -17.63
N SER A 196 18.13 9.97 -17.87
CA SER A 196 18.61 9.36 -19.12
C SER A 196 18.25 7.88 -19.24
N ALA A 197 17.77 7.50 -20.42
CA ALA A 197 17.52 6.10 -20.81
C ALA A 197 18.76 5.21 -20.64
N LYS A 198 19.97 5.77 -20.73
CA LYS A 198 21.25 5.05 -20.55
C LYS A 198 21.47 4.52 -19.13
N ASN A 199 20.73 5.03 -18.16
CA ASN A 199 20.83 4.58 -16.76
C ASN A 199 20.16 3.21 -16.53
N PHE A 200 19.27 2.80 -17.41
CA PHE A 200 18.60 1.51 -17.33
C PHE A 200 19.45 0.38 -17.90
N ARG A 201 19.20 -0.85 -17.49
CA ARG A 201 19.88 -2.01 -18.10
C ARG A 201 19.51 -2.16 -19.57
N ALA A 202 20.44 -2.60 -20.40
CA ALA A 202 20.20 -2.87 -21.82
C ALA A 202 19.05 -3.89 -22.02
N SER A 203 18.92 -4.88 -21.11
CA SER A 203 17.83 -5.86 -21.10
C SER A 203 16.44 -5.24 -20.92
N SER A 204 16.34 -4.06 -20.31
CA SER A 204 15.09 -3.32 -20.12
C SER A 204 14.56 -2.66 -21.38
N LYS A 205 15.42 -2.48 -22.42
CA LYS A 205 15.07 -1.95 -23.73
C LYS A 205 14.41 -0.55 -23.70
N VAL A 206 14.74 0.25 -22.69
CA VAL A 206 14.28 1.64 -22.58
C VAL A 206 14.88 2.49 -23.69
N LYS A 207 14.08 3.33 -24.35
CA LYS A 207 14.47 4.15 -25.48
C LYS A 207 14.41 5.65 -25.19
N GLY A 208 13.41 6.07 -24.46
CA GLY A 208 13.17 7.47 -24.13
C GLY A 208 13.67 7.83 -22.73
N ASP A 209 14.09 9.08 -22.55
CA ASP A 209 14.40 9.63 -21.24
C ASP A 209 13.13 9.81 -20.41
N GLY A 210 13.29 9.91 -19.11
CA GLY A 210 12.23 10.12 -18.14
C GLY A 210 12.03 8.94 -17.18
N ALA A 211 11.90 9.30 -15.91
CA ALA A 211 11.68 8.31 -14.85
C ALA A 211 10.81 8.87 -13.72
N TRP A 212 10.12 7.97 -13.07
CA TRP A 212 9.48 8.18 -11.77
C TRP A 212 10.52 8.09 -10.66
N ILE A 213 10.42 8.97 -9.66
CA ILE A 213 11.16 8.88 -8.41
C ILE A 213 10.30 8.04 -7.46
N VAL A 214 10.81 6.88 -7.08
CA VAL A 214 10.05 5.88 -6.34
C VAL A 214 10.66 5.65 -4.96
N LYS A 215 9.85 5.79 -3.93
CA LYS A 215 10.13 5.41 -2.55
C LYS A 215 9.81 3.92 -2.40
N ASN A 216 10.82 3.12 -2.02
CA ASN A 216 10.67 1.71 -1.72
C ASN A 216 10.53 1.47 -0.21
N SER A 217 10.21 0.26 0.17
CA SER A 217 10.05 -0.23 1.55
C SER A 217 11.07 -1.30 1.93
N TRP A 218 12.31 -1.16 1.45
CA TRP A 218 13.41 -2.10 1.74
C TRP A 218 14.57 -1.43 2.50
N GLY A 219 14.24 -0.42 3.31
CA GLY A 219 15.20 0.31 4.11
C GLY A 219 16.09 1.26 3.31
N THR A 220 16.80 2.12 4.04
CA THR A 220 17.68 3.15 3.45
C THR A 220 18.98 2.58 2.88
N GLY A 221 19.33 1.34 3.19
CA GLY A 221 20.50 0.65 2.65
C GLY A 221 20.31 0.16 1.21
N TRP A 222 19.07 0.10 0.71
CA TRP A 222 18.76 -0.32 -0.63
C TRP A 222 18.65 0.86 -1.60
N GLY A 223 19.01 0.66 -2.86
CA GLY A 223 18.88 1.67 -3.90
C GLY A 223 19.68 2.93 -3.60
N LYS A 224 19.07 4.09 -3.83
CA LYS A 224 19.63 5.40 -3.50
C LYS A 224 18.95 5.90 -2.22
N SER A 225 19.45 5.50 -1.07
CA SER A 225 18.86 5.79 0.25
C SER A 225 17.39 5.37 0.36
N GLY A 226 17.05 4.19 -0.16
CA GLY A 226 15.69 3.64 -0.19
C GLY A 226 14.84 4.04 -1.38
N TYR A 227 15.39 4.84 -2.30
CA TYR A 227 14.72 5.28 -3.52
C TYR A 227 15.32 4.63 -4.76
N PHE A 228 14.53 4.59 -5.84
CA PHE A 228 14.99 4.19 -7.16
C PHE A 228 14.25 4.95 -8.26
N TYR A 229 14.72 4.83 -9.49
CA TYR A 229 14.14 5.43 -10.67
C TYR A 229 13.46 4.36 -11.52
N MET A 230 12.16 4.50 -11.76
CA MET A 230 11.41 3.62 -12.65
C MET A 230 11.13 4.33 -13.97
N SER A 231 11.49 3.70 -15.09
CA SER A 231 11.24 4.30 -16.41
C SER A 231 9.77 4.55 -16.67
N TYR A 232 9.44 5.62 -17.38
CA TYR A 232 8.10 5.83 -17.95
C TYR A 232 7.68 4.72 -18.89
N GLU A 233 8.65 3.99 -19.47
CA GLU A 233 8.44 2.89 -20.40
C GLU A 233 8.32 1.52 -19.70
N ASP A 234 8.30 1.47 -18.36
CA ASP A 234 8.04 0.22 -17.65
C ASP A 234 6.68 -0.36 -18.05
N LYS A 235 6.68 -1.62 -18.49
CA LYS A 235 5.48 -2.27 -19.03
C LYS A 235 4.74 -3.16 -18.05
N SER A 236 5.22 -3.22 -16.83
CA SER A 236 4.58 -3.97 -15.76
C SER A 236 3.78 -3.12 -14.78
N VAL A 237 3.95 -1.78 -14.84
CA VAL A 237 3.16 -0.86 -14.01
C VAL A 237 1.69 -1.04 -14.33
N SER A 238 0.91 -1.30 -13.28
CA SER A 238 -0.52 -1.51 -13.37
C SER A 238 -1.31 -0.27 -12.91
N GLU A 239 -2.30 -0.46 -12.09
CA GLU A 239 -3.18 0.56 -11.54
C GLU A 239 -2.43 1.63 -10.73
N LEU A 240 -2.87 2.88 -10.84
CA LEU A 240 -2.44 3.99 -10.02
C LEU A 240 -3.40 4.17 -8.86
N VAL A 241 -2.89 4.27 -7.64
CA VAL A 241 -3.73 4.56 -6.47
C VAL A 241 -3.17 5.77 -5.72
N ALA A 242 -4.04 6.74 -5.45
CA ALA A 242 -3.76 7.84 -4.53
C ALA A 242 -4.80 7.83 -3.41
N ALA A 243 -4.40 8.23 -2.22
CA ALA A 243 -5.30 8.30 -1.08
C ALA A 243 -5.09 9.57 -0.27
N THR A 244 -6.17 10.03 0.37
CA THR A 244 -6.11 11.13 1.33
C THR A 244 -6.64 10.67 2.69
N ALA A 245 -6.08 11.26 3.75
CA ALA A 245 -6.39 10.91 5.13
C ALA A 245 -6.98 12.08 5.91
N VAL A 246 -7.67 11.74 7.00
CA VAL A 246 -8.05 12.64 8.08
C VAL A 246 -7.74 11.99 9.42
N ASN A 247 -7.51 12.78 10.45
CA ASN A 247 -7.30 12.30 11.82
C ASN A 247 -8.62 12.04 12.57
N THR A 248 -9.71 12.58 12.07
CA THR A 248 -11.05 12.40 12.65
C THR A 248 -12.09 12.31 11.52
N PRO A 249 -12.97 11.31 11.54
CA PRO A 249 -14.06 11.23 10.58
C PRO A 249 -14.97 12.46 10.66
N LYS A 250 -15.43 12.94 9.50
CA LYS A 250 -16.32 14.10 9.41
C LYS A 250 -17.75 13.81 9.87
N TYR A 251 -18.17 12.55 9.71
CA TYR A 251 -19.55 12.13 9.94
C TYR A 251 -19.65 11.25 11.17
N SER A 252 -20.82 11.19 11.81
CA SER A 252 -21.05 10.37 12.99
C SER A 252 -21.26 8.89 12.69
N ASN A 253 -21.69 8.58 11.47
CA ASN A 253 -21.99 7.21 11.05
C ASN A 253 -21.32 6.91 9.71
N ASN A 254 -20.95 5.64 9.53
CA ASN A 254 -20.50 5.06 8.28
C ASN A 254 -21.40 3.87 7.94
N TYR A 255 -21.99 3.89 6.77
CA TYR A 255 -22.81 2.79 6.26
C TYR A 255 -22.10 2.15 5.08
N PHE A 256 -21.78 0.88 5.23
CA PHE A 256 -21.14 0.10 4.18
C PHE A 256 -21.66 -1.34 4.22
N TYR A 257 -21.51 -2.03 3.12
CA TYR A 257 -21.70 -3.46 2.97
C TYR A 257 -20.63 -3.97 2.00
N ASP A 258 -20.38 -5.25 2.04
CA ASP A 258 -19.35 -5.88 1.20
C ASP A 258 -17.95 -5.26 1.38
N GLY A 259 -17.55 -5.00 2.64
CA GLY A 259 -16.26 -4.37 2.98
C GLY A 259 -15.02 -5.08 2.42
N THR A 260 -15.18 -6.31 1.92
CA THR A 260 -14.15 -7.10 1.24
C THR A 260 -14.66 -7.80 0.00
N SER A 261 -15.69 -7.26 -0.65
CA SER A 261 -16.40 -7.88 -1.78
C SER A 261 -15.51 -8.23 -2.99
N GLY A 262 -14.37 -7.59 -3.14
CA GLY A 262 -13.39 -7.92 -4.19
C GLY A 262 -12.72 -9.29 -4.04
N LEU A 263 -12.91 -9.97 -2.92
CA LEU A 263 -12.24 -11.24 -2.58
C LEU A 263 -13.02 -12.49 -3.00
N GLY A 264 -14.28 -12.35 -3.38
CA GLY A 264 -15.07 -13.49 -3.76
C GLY A 264 -16.33 -13.12 -4.54
N SER A 265 -17.03 -14.12 -5.02
CA SER A 265 -18.31 -13.97 -5.68
C SER A 265 -19.31 -15.00 -5.16
N ILE A 266 -20.56 -14.58 -4.99
CA ILE A 266 -21.69 -15.46 -4.71
C ILE A 266 -22.43 -15.70 -6.02
N ARG A 267 -22.65 -16.97 -6.36
CA ARG A 267 -23.49 -17.32 -7.50
C ARG A 267 -24.96 -17.32 -7.05
N MET A 268 -25.77 -16.48 -7.66
CA MET A 268 -27.20 -16.45 -7.43
C MET A 268 -27.93 -17.15 -8.57
N TYR A 269 -28.99 -17.85 -8.22
CA TYR A 269 -29.88 -18.53 -9.19
C TYR A 269 -31.14 -17.69 -9.43
N ALA A 270 -31.84 -17.94 -10.54
CA ALA A 270 -33.04 -17.21 -10.86
C ALA A 270 -34.10 -17.33 -9.74
N GLY A 271 -34.55 -16.18 -9.24
CA GLY A 271 -35.52 -16.10 -8.14
C GLY A 271 -34.90 -15.88 -6.75
N GLU A 272 -33.59 -15.96 -6.60
CA GLU A 272 -32.92 -15.61 -5.37
C GLU A 272 -32.75 -14.09 -5.26
N GLN A 273 -32.72 -13.56 -4.04
CA GLN A 273 -32.53 -12.16 -3.75
C GLN A 273 -31.41 -11.99 -2.70
N LEU A 274 -30.53 -11.05 -2.93
CA LEU A 274 -29.59 -10.56 -1.95
C LEU A 274 -30.04 -9.17 -1.48
N SER A 275 -30.15 -8.96 -0.18
CA SER A 275 -30.49 -7.66 0.40
C SER A 275 -29.60 -7.35 1.59
N THR A 276 -29.28 -6.08 1.75
CA THR A 276 -28.64 -5.52 2.92
C THR A 276 -29.61 -4.63 3.66
N VAL A 277 -29.64 -4.74 4.98
CA VAL A 277 -30.47 -3.90 5.86
C VAL A 277 -29.54 -3.13 6.78
N PHE A 278 -29.73 -1.81 6.84
CA PHE A 278 -29.02 -0.90 7.73
C PHE A 278 -29.85 -0.56 8.96
#